data_e78cf02bba85852bc92766e6390bf156
#
_entry.id   e78cf02bba85852bc92766e6390bf156
#
_cell.length_a   1.000
_cell.length_b   1.000
_cell.length_c   1.000
_cell.angle_alpha   90.00
_cell.angle_beta   90.00
_cell.angle_gamma   90.00
#
_symmetry.space_group_name_H-M   'P 1'
#
loop_
_entity.id
_entity.type
_entity.pdbx_description
1 polymer ?
#
loop_
_entity_poly.entity_id
_entity_poly.type
_entity_poly.pdbx_seq_one_letter_code
_entity_poly.pdbx_strand_id
1 'polypeptide(L)'
;LREMGIGAVIDLRRPSERERQPSRRWADFAGVVIENDDHDEGAETWDTFMGQWDMTEDSFRGYMMRYYTRAPHLPRLVELYTRYFDVLANGEGALVVHCAAGKDRTGLIVALTHLLAGVHRDDIVADYLLTNDPARFEAFGKQWADMITAERGVSGQAPPV
;
A
#
# COMPACT_ATOMS: atom_id res chain seq x y z
N LEU A 1 -5.05 11.18 15.43
CA LEU A 1 -4.27 9.93 15.64
C LEU A 1 -3.77 9.81 17.09
N ARG A 2 -3.21 10.89 17.67
CA ARG A 2 -2.64 10.86 19.03
C ARG A 2 -3.67 10.43 20.10
N GLU A 3 -4.91 10.91 19.98
CA GLU A 3 -6.02 10.61 20.89
C GLU A 3 -6.63 9.21 20.69
N MET A 4 -6.24 8.51 19.62
CA MET A 4 -6.77 7.18 19.29
C MET A 4 -6.07 6.05 20.05
N GLY A 5 -5.07 6.33 20.88
CA GLY A 5 -4.34 5.30 21.63
C GLY A 5 -3.62 4.29 20.74
N ILE A 6 -2.94 4.79 19.68
CA ILE A 6 -2.24 3.91 18.73
C ILE A 6 -1.09 3.21 19.42
N GLY A 7 -1.21 1.88 19.60
CA GLY A 7 -0.20 1.02 20.20
C GLY A 7 0.79 0.42 19.16
N ALA A 8 0.38 0.29 17.90
CA ALA A 8 1.24 -0.25 16.86
C ALA A 8 1.00 0.39 15.48
N VAL A 9 2.05 0.44 14.69
CA VAL A 9 2.02 0.85 13.29
C VAL A 9 2.70 -0.22 12.45
N ILE A 10 1.98 -0.74 11.44
CA ILE A 10 2.52 -1.68 10.46
C ILE A 10 2.79 -0.91 9.16
N ASP A 11 4.05 -0.74 8.83
CA ASP A 11 4.49 -0.06 7.61
C ASP A 11 4.79 -1.08 6.51
N LEU A 12 3.87 -1.22 5.56
CA LEU A 12 3.98 -2.16 4.43
C LEU A 12 4.90 -1.66 3.30
N ARG A 13 5.47 -0.47 3.45
CA ARG A 13 6.34 0.13 2.42
C ARG A 13 7.66 -0.62 2.31
N ARG A 14 8.22 -0.61 1.10
CA ARG A 14 9.59 -1.07 0.85
C ARG A 14 10.60 -0.10 1.47
N PRO A 15 11.85 -0.54 1.75
CA PRO A 15 12.90 0.33 2.24
C PRO A 15 13.07 1.60 1.41
N SER A 16 13.14 1.48 0.09
CA SER A 16 13.28 2.62 -0.83
C SER A 16 12.12 3.63 -0.78
N GLU A 17 10.90 3.17 -0.51
CA GLU A 17 9.73 4.06 -0.31
C GLU A 17 9.83 4.80 1.03
N ARG A 18 10.33 4.15 2.09
CA ARG A 18 10.53 4.77 3.40
C ARG A 18 11.67 5.80 3.38
N GLU A 19 12.75 5.52 2.66
CA GLU A 19 13.86 6.45 2.45
C GLU A 19 13.42 7.71 1.72
N ARG A 20 12.64 7.56 0.64
CA ARG A 20 12.10 8.70 -0.13
C ARG A 20 11.11 9.54 0.66
N GLN A 21 10.30 8.91 1.51
CA GLN A 21 9.25 9.57 2.30
C GLN A 21 9.25 9.05 3.74
N PRO A 22 10.17 9.51 4.60
CA PRO A 22 10.24 9.09 5.98
C PRO A 22 8.93 9.36 6.74
N SER A 23 8.52 8.43 7.59
CA SER A 23 7.35 8.58 8.45
C SER A 23 7.56 9.69 9.47
N ARG A 24 6.59 10.60 9.59
CA ARG A 24 6.57 11.64 10.61
C ARG A 24 5.80 11.13 11.81
N ARG A 25 6.52 10.83 12.87
CA ARG A 25 5.95 10.42 14.17
C ARG A 25 6.00 11.62 15.13
N TRP A 26 5.06 11.69 16.06
CA TRP A 26 5.17 12.67 17.15
C TRP A 26 6.25 12.23 18.13
N ALA A 27 6.88 13.19 18.83
CA ALA A 27 8.11 12.98 19.59
C ALA A 27 7.98 11.96 20.75
N ASP A 28 6.80 11.84 21.33
CA ASP A 28 6.47 10.94 22.43
C ASP A 28 5.67 9.69 21.99
N PHE A 29 5.80 9.27 20.71
CA PHE A 29 5.19 8.04 20.24
C PHE A 29 5.89 6.84 20.90
N ALA A 30 5.16 6.13 21.75
CA ALA A 30 5.63 4.96 22.49
C ALA A 30 5.18 3.62 21.87
N GLY A 31 4.43 3.65 20.77
CA GLY A 31 3.94 2.46 20.11
C GLY A 31 5.03 1.71 19.34
N VAL A 32 4.77 0.45 19.05
CA VAL A 32 5.66 -0.40 18.26
C VAL A 32 5.52 -0.05 16.77
N VAL A 33 6.65 0.04 16.05
CA VAL A 33 6.65 0.13 14.59
C VAL A 33 7.18 -1.17 14.02
N ILE A 34 6.39 -1.76 13.15
CA ILE A 34 6.68 -3.03 12.48
C ILE A 34 6.90 -2.71 11.02
N GLU A 35 8.10 -2.97 10.56
CA GLU A 35 8.55 -2.82 9.18
C GLU A 35 9.47 -3.99 8.83
N ASN A 36 9.72 -4.21 7.55
CA ASN A 36 10.58 -5.27 7.06
C ASN A 36 11.48 -4.71 5.95
N ASP A 37 12.78 -4.93 6.08
CA ASP A 37 13.83 -4.45 5.18
C ASP A 37 14.20 -5.46 4.08
N ASP A 38 13.59 -6.65 4.10
CA ASP A 38 13.85 -7.66 3.08
C ASP A 38 13.43 -7.16 1.69
N HIS A 39 14.21 -7.56 0.70
CA HIS A 39 13.91 -7.31 -0.69
C HIS A 39 13.06 -8.46 -1.25
N ASP A 40 12.04 -8.12 -2.01
CA ASP A 40 11.24 -9.09 -2.76
C ASP A 40 12.06 -9.55 -3.98
N GLU A 41 12.96 -10.51 -3.81
CA GLU A 41 13.84 -11.02 -4.86
C GLU A 41 13.03 -11.49 -6.09
N GLY A 42 13.44 -11.05 -7.28
CA GLY A 42 12.80 -11.41 -8.55
C GLY A 42 11.39 -10.84 -8.76
N ALA A 43 10.89 -10.00 -7.86
CA ALA A 43 9.64 -9.29 -8.09
C ALA A 43 9.88 -8.06 -8.98
N GLU A 44 9.07 -7.91 -10.03
CA GLU A 44 9.00 -6.67 -10.78
C GLU A 44 8.57 -5.55 -9.83
N THR A 45 9.44 -4.57 -9.65
CA THR A 45 9.14 -3.44 -8.77
C THR A 45 8.36 -2.37 -9.55
N TRP A 46 7.68 -1.48 -8.82
CA TRP A 46 7.05 -0.32 -9.42
C TRP A 46 8.06 0.54 -10.22
N ASP A 47 9.22 0.77 -9.65
CA ASP A 47 10.27 1.59 -10.29
C ASP A 47 10.78 0.93 -11.58
N THR A 48 10.94 -0.40 -11.59
CA THR A 48 11.31 -1.16 -12.79
C THR A 48 10.23 -1.07 -13.86
N PHE A 49 8.97 -1.29 -13.48
CA PHE A 49 7.83 -1.17 -14.39
C PHE A 49 7.75 0.25 -14.98
N MET A 50 7.79 1.28 -14.14
CA MET A 50 7.73 2.67 -14.60
C MET A 50 8.88 3.06 -15.54
N GLY A 51 10.06 2.49 -15.34
CA GLY A 51 11.21 2.70 -16.21
C GLY A 51 11.01 2.14 -17.64
N GLN A 52 10.17 1.12 -17.78
CA GLN A 52 9.93 0.40 -19.04
C GLN A 52 8.52 0.61 -19.60
N TRP A 53 7.64 1.32 -18.87
CA TRP A 53 6.24 1.47 -19.24
C TRP A 53 6.07 2.26 -20.55
N ASP A 54 5.31 1.69 -21.46
CA ASP A 54 4.96 2.25 -22.77
C ASP A 54 3.77 3.23 -22.73
N MET A 55 3.30 3.59 -21.53
CA MET A 55 2.17 4.50 -21.30
C MET A 55 0.82 3.98 -21.83
N THR A 56 0.68 2.67 -22.07
CA THR A 56 -0.58 2.07 -22.49
C THR A 56 -1.37 1.54 -21.29
N GLU A 57 -2.72 1.55 -21.41
CA GLU A 57 -3.61 0.96 -20.41
C GLU A 57 -3.37 -0.54 -20.28
N ASP A 58 -3.15 -1.24 -21.39
CA ASP A 58 -2.96 -2.70 -21.39
C ASP A 58 -1.70 -3.12 -20.64
N SER A 59 -0.59 -2.42 -20.81
CA SER A 59 0.65 -2.72 -20.08
C SER A 59 0.50 -2.42 -18.60
N PHE A 60 -0.17 -1.33 -18.22
CA PHE A 60 -0.48 -1.01 -16.84
C PHE A 60 -1.39 -2.06 -16.20
N ARG A 61 -2.48 -2.43 -16.86
CA ARG A 61 -3.39 -3.49 -16.42
C ARG A 61 -2.65 -4.81 -16.24
N GLY A 62 -1.81 -5.18 -17.21
CA GLY A 62 -0.97 -6.39 -17.15
C GLY A 62 -0.03 -6.38 -15.94
N TYR A 63 0.62 -5.26 -15.64
CA TYR A 63 1.44 -5.11 -14.43
C TYR A 63 0.61 -5.28 -13.15
N MET A 64 -0.54 -4.61 -13.03
CA MET A 64 -1.40 -4.70 -11.85
C MET A 64 -1.94 -6.11 -11.64
N MET A 65 -2.33 -6.81 -12.70
CA MET A 65 -2.77 -8.21 -12.62
C MET A 65 -1.65 -9.13 -12.10
N ARG A 66 -0.44 -8.99 -12.63
CA ARG A 66 0.73 -9.75 -12.13
C ARG A 66 1.02 -9.41 -10.68
N TYR A 67 0.96 -8.13 -10.31
CA TYR A 67 1.17 -7.67 -8.95
C TYR A 67 0.16 -8.31 -7.98
N TYR A 68 -1.14 -8.21 -8.24
CA TYR A 68 -2.17 -8.77 -7.35
C TYR A 68 -2.13 -10.28 -7.25
N THR A 69 -1.74 -10.98 -8.32
CA THR A 69 -1.55 -12.44 -8.29
C THR A 69 -0.38 -12.83 -7.37
N ARG A 70 0.69 -12.04 -7.34
CA ARG A 70 1.91 -12.34 -6.58
C ARG A 70 1.93 -11.77 -5.17
N ALA A 71 1.34 -10.60 -4.94
CA ALA A 71 1.42 -9.88 -3.67
C ALA A 71 1.06 -10.74 -2.44
N PRO A 72 0.01 -11.58 -2.46
CA PRO A 72 -0.32 -12.44 -1.33
C PRO A 72 0.75 -13.49 -1.00
N HIS A 73 1.68 -13.75 -1.91
CA HIS A 73 2.71 -14.78 -1.81
C HIS A 73 4.13 -14.21 -1.65
N LEU A 74 4.30 -12.89 -1.67
CA LEU A 74 5.60 -12.27 -1.47
C LEU A 74 6.06 -12.46 -0.02
N PRO A 75 7.24 -13.08 0.23
CA PRO A 75 7.68 -13.44 1.59
C PRO A 75 7.65 -12.26 2.55
N ARG A 76 8.08 -11.08 2.10
CA ARG A 76 8.07 -9.85 2.89
C ARG A 76 6.66 -9.43 3.30
N LEU A 77 5.68 -9.49 2.39
CA LEU A 77 4.30 -9.13 2.71
C LEU A 77 3.65 -10.20 3.60
N VAL A 78 3.93 -11.48 3.36
CA VAL A 78 3.43 -12.58 4.20
C VAL A 78 3.94 -12.40 5.64
N GLU A 79 5.22 -12.07 5.83
CA GLU A 79 5.80 -11.81 7.15
C GLU A 79 5.11 -10.62 7.83
N LEU A 80 4.97 -9.48 7.13
CA LEU A 80 4.32 -8.29 7.67
C LEU A 80 2.84 -8.53 8.00
N TYR A 81 2.12 -9.30 7.18
CA TYR A 81 0.73 -9.65 7.43
C TYR A 81 0.60 -10.60 8.63
N THR A 82 1.54 -11.54 8.79
CA THR A 82 1.59 -12.40 9.97
C THR A 82 1.74 -11.56 11.24
N ARG A 83 2.70 -10.65 11.27
CA ARG A 83 2.92 -9.75 12.41
C ARG A 83 1.73 -8.81 12.66
N TYR A 84 1.06 -8.36 11.60
CA TYR A 84 -0.16 -7.58 11.72
C TYR A 84 -1.24 -8.37 12.47
N PHE A 85 -1.51 -9.62 12.09
CA PHE A 85 -2.50 -10.45 12.74
C PHE A 85 -2.09 -10.84 14.16
N ASP A 86 -0.81 -11.04 14.43
CA ASP A 86 -0.30 -11.27 15.78
C ASP A 86 -0.58 -10.07 16.70
N VAL A 87 -0.31 -8.85 16.21
CA VAL A 87 -0.61 -7.62 16.96
C VAL A 87 -2.12 -7.42 17.12
N LEU A 88 -2.90 -7.69 16.08
CA LEU A 88 -4.37 -7.56 16.13
C LEU A 88 -4.99 -8.52 17.15
N ALA A 89 -4.44 -9.74 17.27
CA ALA A 89 -4.93 -10.77 18.18
C ALA A 89 -4.47 -10.56 19.64
N ASN A 90 -3.27 -10.05 19.86
CA ASN A 90 -2.61 -10.05 21.18
C ASN A 90 -2.21 -8.64 21.64
N GLY A 91 -2.31 -7.63 20.79
CA GLY A 91 -1.90 -6.26 21.11
C GLY A 91 -2.94 -5.49 21.92
N GLU A 92 -2.47 -4.45 22.57
CA GLU A 92 -3.31 -3.47 23.25
C GLU A 92 -3.37 -2.16 22.44
N GLY A 93 -4.53 -1.53 22.40
CA GLY A 93 -4.73 -0.25 21.75
C GLY A 93 -5.07 -0.36 20.26
N ALA A 94 -5.12 0.79 19.61
CA ALA A 94 -5.42 0.87 18.18
C ALA A 94 -4.20 0.51 17.32
N LEU A 95 -4.44 -0.15 16.20
CA LEU A 95 -3.44 -0.51 15.19
C LEU A 95 -3.62 0.37 13.94
N VAL A 96 -2.52 0.89 13.42
CA VAL A 96 -2.48 1.53 12.10
C VAL A 96 -1.70 0.65 11.13
N VAL A 97 -2.30 0.33 10.00
CA VAL A 97 -1.60 -0.30 8.88
C VAL A 97 -1.61 0.63 7.67
N HIS A 98 -0.48 0.79 7.02
CA HIS A 98 -0.37 1.64 5.83
C HIS A 98 0.68 1.14 4.84
N CYS A 99 0.56 1.59 3.60
CA CYS A 99 1.61 1.49 2.58
C CYS A 99 1.91 2.90 2.02
N ALA A 100 2.40 3.03 0.80
CA ALA A 100 2.65 4.34 0.20
C ALA A 100 1.35 5.08 -0.13
N ALA A 101 0.45 4.47 -0.91
CA ALA A 101 -0.82 5.07 -1.32
C ALA A 101 -2.01 4.72 -0.41
N GLY A 102 -1.85 3.78 0.52
CA GLY A 102 -2.95 3.28 1.36
C GLY A 102 -4.02 2.48 0.58
N LYS A 103 -3.70 2.02 -0.62
CA LYS A 103 -4.64 1.38 -1.56
C LYS A 103 -4.40 -0.13 -1.66
N ASP A 104 -3.38 -0.54 -2.39
CA ASP A 104 -3.21 -1.94 -2.81
C ASP A 104 -2.79 -2.87 -1.66
N ARG A 105 -1.59 -2.70 -1.11
CA ARG A 105 -1.09 -3.53 0.02
C ARG A 105 -1.95 -3.40 1.27
N THR A 106 -2.38 -2.18 1.57
CA THR A 106 -3.27 -1.89 2.69
C THR A 106 -4.65 -2.50 2.45
N GLY A 107 -5.22 -2.34 1.25
CA GLY A 107 -6.51 -2.92 0.90
C GLY A 107 -6.52 -4.45 1.00
N LEU A 108 -5.43 -5.12 0.58
CA LEU A 108 -5.33 -6.59 0.71
C LEU A 108 -5.42 -7.05 2.17
N ILE A 109 -4.68 -6.43 3.09
CA ILE A 109 -4.70 -6.85 4.51
C ILE A 109 -6.02 -6.47 5.20
N VAL A 110 -6.63 -5.34 4.83
CA VAL A 110 -7.96 -4.95 5.33
C VAL A 110 -9.02 -5.92 4.84
N ALA A 111 -8.99 -6.31 3.55
CA ALA A 111 -9.91 -7.31 3.00
C ALA A 111 -9.76 -8.68 3.70
N LEU A 112 -8.53 -9.11 3.99
CA LEU A 112 -8.27 -10.33 4.77
C LEU A 112 -8.82 -10.21 6.20
N THR A 113 -8.68 -9.05 6.83
CA THR A 113 -9.22 -8.80 8.18
C THR A 113 -10.74 -8.89 8.18
N HIS A 114 -11.40 -8.27 7.21
CA HIS A 114 -12.86 -8.36 7.04
C HIS A 114 -13.32 -9.80 6.81
N LEU A 115 -12.59 -10.55 5.98
CA LEU A 115 -12.89 -11.97 5.72
C LEU A 115 -12.82 -12.80 6.99
N LEU A 116 -11.77 -12.63 7.81
CA LEU A 116 -11.60 -13.32 9.09
C LEU A 116 -12.65 -12.90 10.12
N ALA A 117 -13.11 -11.64 10.07
CA ALA A 117 -14.20 -11.13 10.91
C ALA A 117 -15.59 -11.61 10.45
N GLY A 118 -15.70 -12.37 9.35
CA GLY A 118 -16.95 -12.91 8.85
C GLY A 118 -17.79 -11.90 8.06
N VAL A 119 -17.18 -10.81 7.56
CA VAL A 119 -17.87 -9.85 6.68
C VAL A 119 -18.20 -10.53 5.35
N HIS A 120 -19.39 -10.26 4.82
CA HIS A 120 -19.82 -10.85 3.54
C HIS A 120 -18.91 -10.39 2.39
N ARG A 121 -18.62 -11.30 1.47
CA ARG A 121 -17.69 -11.05 0.36
C ARG A 121 -18.05 -9.80 -0.45
N ASP A 122 -19.33 -9.59 -0.73
CA ASP A 122 -19.76 -8.45 -1.54
C ASP A 122 -19.50 -7.11 -0.83
N ASP A 123 -19.63 -7.08 0.51
CA ASP A 123 -19.31 -5.90 1.33
C ASP A 123 -17.79 -5.65 1.35
N ILE A 124 -16.97 -6.71 1.42
CA ILE A 124 -15.51 -6.60 1.31
C ILE A 124 -15.11 -6.00 -0.04
N VAL A 125 -15.72 -6.48 -1.13
CA VAL A 125 -15.46 -5.96 -2.48
C VAL A 125 -15.93 -4.52 -2.59
N ALA A 126 -17.10 -4.19 -2.07
CA ALA A 126 -17.64 -2.83 -2.08
C ALA A 126 -16.72 -1.85 -1.33
N ASP A 127 -16.26 -2.23 -0.12
CA ASP A 127 -15.29 -1.44 0.65
C ASP A 127 -13.97 -1.24 -0.11
N TYR A 128 -13.42 -2.31 -0.68
CA TYR A 128 -12.19 -2.23 -1.47
C TYR A 128 -12.32 -1.27 -2.66
N LEU A 129 -13.48 -1.29 -3.34
CA LEU A 129 -13.75 -0.46 -4.51
C LEU A 129 -13.99 1.03 -4.18
N LEU A 130 -14.17 1.41 -2.90
CA LEU A 130 -14.22 2.81 -2.49
C LEU A 130 -12.93 3.58 -2.83
N THR A 131 -11.83 2.88 -3.06
CA THR A 131 -10.59 3.50 -3.56
C THR A 131 -10.72 4.04 -4.98
N ASN A 132 -11.74 3.62 -5.73
CA ASN A 132 -12.03 4.07 -7.09
C ASN A 132 -12.91 5.33 -7.14
N ASP A 133 -13.09 6.03 -6.01
CA ASP A 133 -13.82 7.30 -5.97
C ASP A 133 -13.13 8.36 -6.86
N PRO A 134 -13.83 8.89 -7.89
CA PRO A 134 -13.27 9.89 -8.81
C PRO A 134 -12.67 11.12 -8.11
N ALA A 135 -13.26 11.58 -7.00
CA ALA A 135 -12.75 12.71 -6.25
C ALA A 135 -11.37 12.45 -5.62
N ARG A 136 -11.09 11.19 -5.27
CA ARG A 136 -9.77 10.75 -4.81
C ARG A 136 -8.76 10.67 -5.96
N PHE A 137 -9.21 10.26 -7.15
CA PHE A 137 -8.36 10.19 -8.34
C PHE A 137 -7.90 11.57 -8.83
N GLU A 138 -8.75 12.58 -8.79
CA GLU A 138 -8.32 13.95 -9.16
C GLU A 138 -7.21 14.48 -8.26
N ALA A 139 -7.33 14.28 -6.95
CA ALA A 139 -6.30 14.69 -5.99
C ALA A 139 -4.99 13.90 -6.17
N PHE A 140 -5.08 12.59 -6.37
CA PHE A 140 -3.93 11.72 -6.61
C PHE A 140 -3.36 11.88 -8.02
N GLY A 141 -4.20 12.01 -9.04
CA GLY A 141 -3.82 12.11 -10.44
C GLY A 141 -2.86 13.26 -10.69
N LYS A 142 -3.11 14.42 -10.07
CA LYS A 142 -2.21 15.57 -10.16
C LYS A 142 -0.85 15.28 -9.50
N GLN A 143 -0.85 14.74 -8.30
CA GLN A 143 0.38 14.39 -7.58
C GLN A 143 1.19 13.33 -8.33
N TRP A 144 0.53 12.37 -8.97
CA TRP A 144 1.13 11.34 -9.79
C TRP A 144 1.70 11.89 -11.10
N ALA A 145 0.95 12.74 -11.79
CA ALA A 145 1.41 13.40 -12.98
C ALA A 145 2.68 14.25 -12.71
N ASP A 146 2.68 14.99 -11.61
CA ASP A 146 3.83 15.78 -11.17
C ASP A 146 5.05 14.88 -10.87
N MET A 147 4.84 13.74 -10.23
CA MET A 147 5.89 12.77 -9.90
C MET A 147 6.48 12.12 -11.17
N ILE A 148 5.62 11.63 -12.09
CA ILE A 148 6.05 11.03 -13.36
C ILE A 148 6.78 12.07 -14.24
N THR A 149 6.30 13.30 -14.25
CA THR A 149 6.94 14.41 -14.97
C THR A 149 8.33 14.69 -14.40
N ALA A 150 8.47 14.71 -13.08
CA ALA A 150 9.75 14.93 -12.43
C ALA A 150 10.76 13.80 -12.69
N GLU A 151 10.31 12.54 -12.70
CA GLU A 151 11.17 11.37 -12.92
C GLU A 151 11.56 11.16 -14.38
N ARG A 152 10.69 11.52 -15.32
CA ARG A 152 10.92 11.24 -16.76
C ARG A 152 11.25 12.48 -17.61
N GLY A 153 11.11 13.69 -17.07
CA GLY A 153 11.28 14.92 -17.85
C GLY A 153 10.24 15.08 -18.99
N VAL A 154 9.13 14.34 -18.91
CA VAL A 154 8.06 14.34 -19.90
C VAL A 154 6.83 15.00 -19.30
N SER A 155 6.18 15.92 -20.03
CA SER A 155 4.89 16.49 -19.64
C SER A 155 3.82 15.40 -19.62
N GLY A 156 3.44 14.96 -18.39
CA GLY A 156 2.72 13.73 -18.18
C GLY A 156 1.23 13.78 -18.48
N GLN A 157 0.73 12.69 -19.04
CA GLN A 157 -0.65 12.27 -18.85
C GLN A 157 -0.73 11.43 -17.59
N ALA A 158 -1.79 11.63 -16.80
CA ALA A 158 -2.08 10.74 -15.67
C ALA A 158 -2.26 9.30 -16.16
N PRO A 159 -1.86 8.27 -15.37
CA PRO A 159 -2.10 6.89 -15.74
C PRO A 159 -3.60 6.64 -15.94
N PRO A 160 -3.96 5.69 -16.81
CA PRO A 160 -5.36 5.30 -17.00
C PRO A 160 -5.94 4.76 -15.70
N VAL A 161 -7.19 5.08 -15.46
CA VAL A 161 -7.98 4.76 -14.26
C VAL A 161 -8.54 3.35 -14.35
#